data_f90173d279f23370f41d296559020284
#
_entry.id   f90173d279f23370f41d296559020284
#
_cell.length_a   1.000
_cell.length_b   1.000
_cell.length_c   1.000
_cell.angle_alpha   90.00
_cell.angle_beta   90.00
_cell.angle_gamma   90.00
#
_symmetry.space_group_name_H-M   'P 1'
#
loop_
_entity.id
_entity.type
_entity.pdbx_description
1 polymer ?
#
loop_
_entity_poly.entity_id
_entity_poly.type
_entity_poly.pdbx_seq_one_letter_code
_entity_poly.pdbx_strand_id
1 'polypeptide(L)'
;MKKLTIFLMSFMSFYGSSDLRTNLDKDLDNLMSKVIDWRHDIHQYPELGNREFRTAKKVEDHLRSLGMKVETKIAYTGVVGILEGDLPGPTIALRADMDALPVEEKTGLPFASKVRTTYLGNDVGVMHACGHDAHVAILMGVAEFLAKNKAYLKGKVMFIFQPAEEGPPEGEGGGAEMMLAEGIFDRYNPEVIFGLHVTNIPNGVLSVTSGPAMAAASAYRIKIKGEQTHGSTPWSGIDPIMATAELIEALNTIVSRRINIINNPAVISVGLVKAGTRNNIIPEDSMIMGTIRTFDPELRKEIYDEIEQIAEGVALGTGTKISVEFDVGGFYPVTFNEPELVNAMIPSLMDASPGRFYKSNTPVTGAEDFSYFSQEIPGMYFWLGVNKPGMGLDSANFGERTEVAGNHSPYFYVDDSALDEGVRAFVYLVDDYPNKYQ
;
A
#
# COMPACT_ATOMS: atom_id res chain seq x y z
N MET A 1 -57.94 59.68 2.72
CA MET A 1 -57.17 58.63 3.35
C MET A 1 -56.42 57.85 2.24
N LYS A 2 -55.15 58.18 2.00
CA LYS A 2 -54.31 57.51 1.00
C LYS A 2 -53.53 56.39 1.70
N LYS A 3 -53.72 55.12 1.30
CA LYS A 3 -52.95 53.99 1.78
C LYS A 3 -51.62 53.97 1.06
N LEU A 4 -50.55 54.15 1.81
CA LEU A 4 -49.18 54.02 1.36
C LEU A 4 -48.79 52.49 1.43
N THR A 5 -48.64 51.85 0.28
CA THR A 5 -48.17 50.49 0.18
C THR A 5 -46.64 50.49 0.11
N ILE A 6 -45.95 50.05 1.18
CA ILE A 6 -44.52 49.93 1.22
C ILE A 6 -44.16 48.56 0.56
N PHE A 7 -43.45 48.62 -0.58
CA PHE A 7 -42.87 47.45 -1.24
C PHE A 7 -41.52 47.16 -0.58
N LEU A 8 -41.48 46.08 0.26
CA LEU A 8 -40.20 45.58 0.73
C LEU A 8 -39.56 44.78 -0.42
N MET A 9 -38.55 45.34 -1.08
CA MET A 9 -37.65 44.57 -1.94
C MET A 9 -36.71 43.78 -1.07
N SER A 10 -36.98 42.48 -1.01
CA SER A 10 -36.03 41.49 -0.49
C SER A 10 -34.87 41.38 -1.47
N PHE A 11 -33.72 41.94 -1.10
CA PHE A 11 -32.45 41.65 -1.75
C PHE A 11 -32.05 40.22 -1.37
N MET A 12 -32.43 39.24 -2.17
CA MET A 12 -31.76 37.92 -2.18
C MET A 12 -30.36 38.15 -2.74
N SER A 13 -29.39 38.29 -1.86
CA SER A 13 -27.98 38.16 -2.21
C SER A 13 -27.78 36.72 -2.66
N PHE A 14 -27.63 36.51 -3.96
CA PHE A 14 -27.01 35.30 -4.50
C PHE A 14 -25.54 35.32 -4.08
N TYR A 15 -25.23 34.90 -2.87
CA TYR A 15 -23.94 34.39 -2.58
C TYR A 15 -23.88 33.05 -3.34
N GLY A 16 -23.13 32.99 -4.43
CA GLY A 16 -22.74 31.72 -5.04
C GLY A 16 -22.18 30.85 -3.91
N SER A 17 -22.81 29.72 -3.64
CA SER A 17 -22.32 28.80 -2.64
C SER A 17 -20.96 28.29 -3.14
N SER A 18 -19.89 28.87 -2.59
CA SER A 18 -18.55 28.35 -2.74
C SER A 18 -18.53 27.00 -1.98
N ASP A 19 -18.16 25.93 -2.63
CA ASP A 19 -17.97 24.60 -2.08
C ASP A 19 -16.48 24.20 -2.19
N LEU A 20 -16.11 23.05 -1.59
CA LEU A 20 -14.73 22.60 -1.61
C LEU A 20 -14.21 22.42 -3.05
N ARG A 21 -15.02 21.86 -3.96
CA ARG A 21 -14.64 21.60 -5.35
C ARG A 21 -14.36 22.89 -6.12
N THR A 22 -15.28 23.85 -6.05
CA THR A 22 -15.12 25.17 -6.69
C THR A 22 -13.90 25.94 -6.16
N ASN A 23 -13.60 25.80 -4.87
CA ASN A 23 -12.43 26.44 -4.26
C ASN A 23 -11.14 25.75 -4.69
N LEU A 24 -11.16 24.41 -4.81
CA LEU A 24 -10.00 23.65 -5.29
C LEU A 24 -9.64 24.06 -6.73
N ASP A 25 -10.62 24.15 -7.64
CA ASP A 25 -10.37 24.56 -9.01
C ASP A 25 -9.70 25.93 -9.13
N LYS A 26 -9.98 26.85 -8.19
CA LYS A 26 -9.38 28.19 -8.16
C LYS A 26 -7.96 28.22 -7.61
N ASP A 27 -7.63 27.34 -6.67
CA ASP A 27 -6.33 27.34 -5.96
C ASP A 27 -5.37 26.25 -6.46
N LEU A 28 -5.83 25.39 -7.36
CA LEU A 28 -5.14 24.15 -7.74
C LEU A 28 -3.72 24.42 -8.26
N ASP A 29 -3.55 25.33 -9.21
CA ASP A 29 -2.23 25.61 -9.81
C ASP A 29 -1.20 26.05 -8.76
N ASN A 30 -1.60 26.89 -7.82
CA ASN A 30 -0.75 27.33 -6.72
C ASN A 30 -0.42 26.19 -5.75
N LEU A 31 -1.38 25.32 -5.48
CA LEU A 31 -1.22 24.17 -4.62
C LEU A 31 -0.28 23.15 -5.26
N MET A 32 -0.49 22.85 -6.55
CA MET A 32 0.30 21.86 -7.27
C MET A 32 1.77 22.23 -7.36
N SER A 33 2.11 23.51 -7.51
CA SER A 33 3.53 23.94 -7.45
C SER A 33 4.22 23.47 -6.15
N LYS A 34 3.53 23.58 -5.01
CA LYS A 34 4.07 23.12 -3.72
C LYS A 34 4.12 21.60 -3.61
N VAL A 35 3.07 20.90 -4.08
CA VAL A 35 2.99 19.44 -4.06
C VAL A 35 4.17 18.85 -4.84
N ILE A 36 4.46 19.40 -6.02
CA ILE A 36 5.61 18.99 -6.85
C ILE A 36 6.93 19.25 -6.12
N ASP A 37 7.11 20.44 -5.53
CA ASP A 37 8.31 20.77 -4.78
C ASP A 37 8.52 19.84 -3.57
N TRP A 38 7.47 19.51 -2.83
CA TRP A 38 7.55 18.54 -1.72
C TRP A 38 7.88 17.14 -2.20
N ARG A 39 7.25 16.69 -3.27
CA ARG A 39 7.55 15.39 -3.87
C ARG A 39 9.01 15.29 -4.29
N HIS A 40 9.53 16.28 -5.06
CA HIS A 40 10.92 16.29 -5.52
C HIS A 40 11.93 16.27 -4.37
N ASP A 41 11.63 17.03 -3.31
CA ASP A 41 12.47 17.08 -2.12
C ASP A 41 12.47 15.75 -1.33
N ILE A 42 11.31 15.10 -1.19
CA ILE A 42 11.19 13.79 -0.54
C ILE A 42 11.89 12.72 -1.40
N HIS A 43 11.65 12.73 -2.70
CA HIS A 43 12.28 11.80 -3.66
C HIS A 43 13.81 11.88 -3.64
N GLN A 44 14.35 13.10 -3.54
CA GLN A 44 15.80 13.33 -3.52
C GLN A 44 16.48 12.83 -2.25
N TYR A 45 15.75 12.76 -1.15
CA TYR A 45 16.26 12.36 0.17
C TYR A 45 15.42 11.24 0.79
N PRO A 46 15.33 10.07 0.14
CA PRO A 46 14.50 8.96 0.59
C PRO A 46 15.09 8.28 1.83
N GLU A 47 14.20 7.73 2.66
CA GLU A 47 14.54 7.06 3.91
C GLU A 47 13.86 5.68 3.95
N LEU A 48 14.55 4.65 4.44
CA LEU A 48 14.01 3.31 4.58
C LEU A 48 13.00 3.22 5.73
N GLY A 49 12.19 2.18 5.73
CA GLY A 49 11.18 1.90 6.76
C GLY A 49 11.72 2.02 8.19
N ASN A 50 10.92 2.64 9.07
CA ASN A 50 11.27 3.04 10.44
C ASN A 50 12.47 4.02 10.54
N ARG A 51 12.91 4.60 9.45
CA ARG A 51 14.03 5.57 9.39
C ARG A 51 13.61 6.87 8.70
N GLU A 52 12.33 7.09 8.46
CA GLU A 52 11.73 8.24 7.75
C GLU A 52 11.74 9.53 8.62
N PHE A 53 12.81 9.76 9.38
CA PHE A 53 12.89 10.87 10.35
C PHE A 53 12.77 12.24 9.70
N ARG A 54 13.42 12.46 8.55
CA ARG A 54 13.38 13.71 7.82
C ARG A 54 12.00 13.94 7.20
N THR A 55 11.46 12.92 6.55
CA THR A 55 10.13 12.95 5.94
C THR A 55 9.06 13.18 6.99
N ALA A 56 9.08 12.43 8.08
CA ALA A 56 8.17 12.62 9.22
C ALA A 56 8.26 14.04 9.81
N LYS A 57 9.47 14.59 9.96
CA LYS A 57 9.66 15.95 10.46
C LYS A 57 9.09 17.01 9.51
N LYS A 58 9.27 16.84 8.20
CA LYS A 58 8.69 17.71 7.19
C LYS A 58 7.16 17.71 7.26
N VAL A 59 6.55 16.53 7.36
CA VAL A 59 5.10 16.34 7.52
C VAL A 59 4.62 16.97 8.84
N GLU A 60 5.28 16.70 9.96
CA GLU A 60 4.95 17.29 11.25
C GLU A 60 4.93 18.83 11.18
N ASP A 61 6.00 19.43 10.66
CA ASP A 61 6.13 20.88 10.57
C ASP A 61 5.04 21.48 9.68
N HIS A 62 4.74 20.82 8.56
CA HIS A 62 3.67 21.23 7.66
C HIS A 62 2.30 21.23 8.36
N LEU A 63 1.90 20.09 8.95
CA LEU A 63 0.60 19.95 9.60
C LEU A 63 0.44 20.91 10.80
N ARG A 64 1.50 21.10 11.60
CA ARG A 64 1.50 22.07 12.71
C ARG A 64 1.35 23.51 12.20
N SER A 65 1.99 23.85 11.07
CA SER A 65 1.86 25.18 10.47
C SER A 65 0.43 25.49 10.01
N LEU A 66 -0.34 24.44 9.70
CA LEU A 66 -1.76 24.52 9.34
C LEU A 66 -2.70 24.57 10.57
N GLY A 67 -2.15 24.54 11.79
CA GLY A 67 -2.92 24.60 13.03
C GLY A 67 -3.58 23.29 13.44
N MET A 68 -3.15 22.15 12.91
CA MET A 68 -3.67 20.85 13.27
C MET A 68 -3.13 20.37 14.62
N LYS A 69 -3.90 19.50 15.32
CA LYS A 69 -3.37 18.67 16.40
C LYS A 69 -2.54 17.56 15.76
N VAL A 70 -1.26 17.46 16.13
CA VAL A 70 -0.31 16.50 15.52
C VAL A 70 0.31 15.61 16.58
N GLU A 71 0.21 14.30 16.38
CA GLU A 71 0.94 13.26 17.11
C GLU A 71 2.04 12.70 16.22
N THR A 72 3.19 12.40 16.83
CA THR A 72 4.39 11.93 16.12
C THR A 72 5.00 10.74 16.83
N LYS A 73 5.94 10.07 16.15
CA LYS A 73 6.62 8.87 16.66
C LYS A 73 5.68 7.69 16.91
N ILE A 74 4.60 7.63 16.17
CA ILE A 74 3.68 6.49 16.14
C ILE A 74 4.33 5.43 15.26
N ALA A 75 4.43 4.20 15.74
CA ALA A 75 5.17 3.14 15.03
C ALA A 75 6.55 3.65 14.54
N TYR A 76 7.35 4.25 15.45
CA TYR A 76 8.66 4.89 15.25
C TYR A 76 8.62 6.29 14.62
N THR A 77 8.23 6.42 13.37
CA THR A 77 8.33 7.68 12.60
C THR A 77 6.98 8.20 12.11
N GLY A 78 5.90 7.45 12.29
CA GLY A 78 4.57 7.82 11.86
C GLY A 78 4.06 9.13 12.45
N VAL A 79 3.27 9.84 11.66
CA VAL A 79 2.67 11.14 11.99
C VAL A 79 1.18 11.09 11.76
N VAL A 80 0.40 11.53 12.76
CA VAL A 80 -1.06 11.67 12.64
C VAL A 80 -1.46 13.12 12.89
N GLY A 81 -2.17 13.71 11.94
CA GLY A 81 -2.72 15.05 12.05
C GLY A 81 -4.25 15.04 12.07
N ILE A 82 -4.86 15.87 12.91
CA ILE A 82 -6.32 16.02 12.99
C ILE A 82 -6.70 17.41 12.61
N LEU A 83 -7.51 17.52 11.56
CA LEU A 83 -8.17 18.76 11.13
C LEU A 83 -9.65 18.71 11.52
N GLU A 84 -10.13 19.69 12.27
CA GLU A 84 -11.55 19.85 12.59
C GLU A 84 -12.18 20.87 11.63
N GLY A 85 -13.18 20.42 10.88
CA GLY A 85 -14.03 21.29 10.05
C GLY A 85 -14.99 22.12 10.89
N ASP A 86 -15.49 23.20 10.32
CA ASP A 86 -16.45 24.08 11.01
C ASP A 86 -17.91 23.58 10.89
N LEU A 87 -18.15 22.52 10.13
CA LEU A 87 -19.47 21.90 9.96
C LEU A 87 -19.53 20.53 10.65
N PRO A 88 -20.68 20.11 11.20
CA PRO A 88 -20.83 18.78 11.80
C PRO A 88 -20.72 17.69 10.74
N GLY A 89 -20.13 16.56 11.10
CA GLY A 89 -19.97 15.40 10.21
C GLY A 89 -19.10 14.30 10.81
N PRO A 90 -18.78 13.26 10.02
CA PRO A 90 -17.99 12.10 10.43
C PRO A 90 -16.51 12.43 10.60
N THR A 91 -15.76 11.46 11.15
CA THR A 91 -14.30 11.45 11.09
C THR A 91 -13.85 10.58 9.92
N ILE A 92 -13.15 11.16 8.96
CA ILE A 92 -12.65 10.50 7.75
C ILE A 92 -11.14 10.38 7.87
N ALA A 93 -10.58 9.16 7.73
CA ALA A 93 -9.15 8.95 7.68
C ALA A 93 -8.63 8.95 6.23
N LEU A 94 -7.49 9.60 6.01
CA LEU A 94 -6.73 9.58 4.76
C LEU A 94 -5.31 9.10 5.05
N ARG A 95 -4.78 8.16 4.26
CA ARG A 95 -3.47 7.56 4.49
C ARG A 95 -2.50 7.78 3.32
N ALA A 96 -1.26 8.07 3.67
CA ALA A 96 -0.09 7.97 2.81
C ALA A 96 1.05 7.27 3.56
N ASP A 97 1.75 6.37 2.90
CA ASP A 97 2.99 5.76 3.36
C ASP A 97 4.18 6.68 3.09
N MET A 98 5.30 6.50 3.82
CA MET A 98 6.44 7.43 3.78
C MET A 98 7.76 6.77 3.40
N ASP A 99 7.88 5.46 3.48
CA ASP A 99 9.13 4.75 3.36
C ASP A 99 9.59 4.56 1.92
N ALA A 100 10.90 4.38 1.76
CA ALA A 100 11.57 4.10 0.50
C ALA A 100 12.22 2.71 0.53
N LEU A 101 12.70 2.27 -0.62
CA LEU A 101 13.26 0.94 -0.86
C LEU A 101 14.79 0.96 -1.00
N PRO A 102 15.48 -0.16 -0.67
CA PRO A 102 16.92 -0.31 -0.89
C PRO A 102 17.23 -0.57 -2.38
N VAL A 103 16.91 0.40 -3.22
CA VAL A 103 17.07 0.38 -4.68
C VAL A 103 18.00 1.50 -5.13
N GLU A 104 18.97 1.21 -5.99
CA GLU A 104 19.81 2.23 -6.60
C GLU A 104 19.10 2.85 -7.81
N GLU A 105 18.80 4.14 -7.73
CA GLU A 105 18.03 4.85 -8.75
C GLU A 105 18.79 5.01 -10.05
N LYS A 106 18.09 4.80 -11.19
CA LYS A 106 18.61 4.92 -12.55
C LYS A 106 17.71 5.76 -13.48
N THR A 107 16.83 6.55 -12.93
CA THR A 107 15.87 7.37 -13.72
C THR A 107 16.55 8.49 -14.49
N GLY A 108 17.64 9.04 -13.97
CA GLY A 108 18.31 10.21 -14.54
C GLY A 108 17.58 11.54 -14.30
N LEU A 109 16.61 11.58 -13.40
CA LEU A 109 15.88 12.81 -13.04
C LEU A 109 16.80 13.85 -12.40
N PRO A 110 16.53 15.16 -12.55
CA PRO A 110 17.30 16.22 -11.90
C PRO A 110 17.35 16.11 -10.38
N PHE A 111 16.30 15.55 -9.77
CA PHE A 111 16.14 15.31 -8.34
C PHE A 111 16.29 13.82 -7.96
N ALA A 112 16.91 13.01 -8.83
CA ALA A 112 17.16 11.60 -8.55
C ALA A 112 17.95 11.43 -7.25
N SER A 113 17.61 10.40 -6.48
CA SER A 113 18.27 10.06 -5.23
C SER A 113 19.73 9.67 -5.46
N LYS A 114 20.60 10.14 -4.55
CA LYS A 114 22.00 9.71 -4.42
C LYS A 114 22.26 9.18 -3.00
N VAL A 115 21.20 8.94 -2.25
CA VAL A 115 21.29 8.45 -0.88
C VAL A 115 21.77 7.00 -0.89
N ARG A 116 22.71 6.70 -0.02
CA ARG A 116 23.19 5.33 0.23
C ARG A 116 23.17 5.05 1.72
N THR A 117 22.93 3.79 2.06
CA THR A 117 22.89 3.32 3.45
C THR A 117 23.34 1.86 3.54
N THR A 118 23.53 1.39 4.77
CA THR A 118 23.75 -0.03 5.00
C THR A 118 22.41 -0.74 5.24
N TYR A 119 22.10 -1.74 4.41
CA TYR A 119 20.91 -2.59 4.53
C TYR A 119 21.33 -4.07 4.51
N LEU A 120 20.97 -4.84 5.55
CA LEU A 120 21.38 -6.24 5.72
C LEU A 120 22.90 -6.45 5.55
N GLY A 121 23.71 -5.51 6.05
CA GLY A 121 25.18 -5.57 5.98
C GLY A 121 25.79 -5.15 4.64
N ASN A 122 24.99 -4.74 3.65
CA ASN A 122 25.45 -4.30 2.34
C ASN A 122 25.27 -2.79 2.17
N ASP A 123 26.16 -2.15 1.43
CA ASP A 123 26.01 -0.76 0.98
C ASP A 123 25.06 -0.73 -0.22
N VAL A 124 23.90 -0.05 -0.06
CA VAL A 124 22.83 0.01 -1.06
C VAL A 124 22.42 1.45 -1.36
N GLY A 125 21.95 1.71 -2.59
CA GLY A 125 21.21 2.94 -2.90
C GLY A 125 19.83 2.92 -2.24
N VAL A 126 19.23 4.09 -2.04
CA VAL A 126 17.85 4.22 -1.53
C VAL A 126 17.03 5.04 -2.52
N MET A 127 15.82 4.58 -2.86
CA MET A 127 14.96 5.23 -3.84
C MET A 127 13.48 5.08 -3.45
N HIS A 128 12.67 6.11 -3.67
CA HIS A 128 11.21 5.97 -3.70
C HIS A 128 10.76 5.23 -4.97
N ALA A 129 11.13 3.93 -5.05
CA ALA A 129 10.81 3.09 -6.21
C ALA A 129 9.36 2.58 -6.21
N CYS A 130 8.59 2.85 -5.16
CA CYS A 130 7.16 2.56 -5.06
C CYS A 130 6.27 3.81 -5.22
N GLY A 131 6.84 5.02 -5.09
CA GLY A 131 6.13 6.28 -5.31
C GLY A 131 5.52 6.88 -4.05
N HIS A 132 5.96 6.46 -2.85
CA HIS A 132 5.46 7.00 -1.58
C HIS A 132 5.77 8.49 -1.40
N ASP A 133 6.80 9.02 -2.06
CA ASP A 133 7.06 10.45 -2.19
C ASP A 133 5.86 11.22 -2.79
N ALA A 134 5.19 10.64 -3.80
CA ALA A 134 3.98 11.19 -4.39
C ALA A 134 2.79 11.08 -3.43
N HIS A 135 2.63 9.95 -2.73
CA HIS A 135 1.56 9.76 -1.75
C HIS A 135 1.63 10.79 -0.63
N VAL A 136 2.83 10.99 -0.04
CA VAL A 136 3.06 12.00 1.00
C VAL A 136 2.77 13.40 0.47
N ALA A 137 3.28 13.76 -0.70
CA ALA A 137 3.12 15.09 -1.26
C ALA A 137 1.66 15.41 -1.59
N ILE A 138 0.92 14.46 -2.19
CA ILE A 138 -0.52 14.57 -2.44
C ILE A 138 -1.26 14.81 -1.12
N LEU A 139 -1.01 13.99 -0.09
CA LEU A 139 -1.71 14.10 1.18
C LEU A 139 -1.37 15.39 1.95
N MET A 140 -0.13 15.90 1.84
CA MET A 140 0.25 17.22 2.34
C MET A 140 -0.52 18.34 1.62
N GLY A 141 -0.70 18.21 0.31
CA GLY A 141 -1.51 19.13 -0.49
C GLY A 141 -2.98 19.16 -0.07
N VAL A 142 -3.57 17.98 0.11
CA VAL A 142 -4.94 17.83 0.63
C VAL A 142 -5.08 18.47 2.00
N ALA A 143 -4.12 18.26 2.90
CA ALA A 143 -4.10 18.86 4.23
C ALA A 143 -4.07 20.39 4.18
N GLU A 144 -3.20 20.97 3.34
CA GLU A 144 -3.14 22.44 3.16
C GLU A 144 -4.45 23.00 2.61
N PHE A 145 -5.00 22.36 1.59
CA PHE A 145 -6.24 22.81 0.97
C PHE A 145 -7.41 22.77 1.95
N LEU A 146 -7.62 21.64 2.63
CA LEU A 146 -8.74 21.48 3.57
C LEU A 146 -8.60 22.41 4.78
N ALA A 147 -7.40 22.63 5.29
CA ALA A 147 -7.15 23.55 6.39
C ALA A 147 -7.54 25.02 6.01
N LYS A 148 -7.22 25.46 4.81
CA LYS A 148 -7.63 26.77 4.29
C LYS A 148 -9.14 26.89 4.08
N ASN A 149 -9.81 25.78 3.83
CA ASN A 149 -11.23 25.72 3.49
C ASN A 149 -12.09 25.05 4.58
N LYS A 150 -11.62 25.00 5.83
CA LYS A 150 -12.31 24.33 6.94
C LYS A 150 -13.74 24.81 7.19
N ALA A 151 -14.09 26.04 6.77
CA ALA A 151 -15.44 26.57 6.84
C ALA A 151 -16.47 25.79 5.99
N TYR A 152 -15.99 25.00 5.03
CA TYR A 152 -16.81 24.14 4.15
C TYR A 152 -16.65 22.66 4.48
N LEU A 153 -15.71 22.31 5.37
CA LEU A 153 -15.40 20.95 5.74
C LEU A 153 -16.40 20.41 6.77
N LYS A 154 -17.01 19.25 6.47
CA LYS A 154 -17.91 18.54 7.39
C LYS A 154 -17.13 17.53 8.21
N GLY A 155 -17.28 17.59 9.54
CA GLY A 155 -16.66 16.65 10.45
C GLY A 155 -15.15 16.87 10.63
N LYS A 156 -14.41 15.78 10.68
CA LYS A 156 -12.97 15.77 10.92
C LYS A 156 -12.25 14.98 9.85
N VAL A 157 -11.01 15.37 9.55
CA VAL A 157 -10.10 14.57 8.72
C VAL A 157 -8.90 14.17 9.57
N MET A 158 -8.66 12.87 9.63
CA MET A 158 -7.49 12.24 10.23
C MET A 158 -6.48 11.94 9.12
N PHE A 159 -5.39 12.68 9.10
CA PHE A 159 -4.28 12.46 8.16
C PHE A 159 -3.29 11.48 8.79
N ILE A 160 -3.08 10.35 8.14
CA ILE A 160 -2.16 9.28 8.56
C ILE A 160 -0.99 9.26 7.60
N PHE A 161 0.20 9.61 8.08
CA PHE A 161 1.45 9.43 7.37
C PHE A 161 2.18 8.27 8.02
N GLN A 162 2.14 7.14 7.32
CA GLN A 162 2.50 5.84 7.84
C GLN A 162 3.95 5.49 7.51
N PRO A 163 4.75 4.94 8.45
CA PRO A 163 6.08 4.40 8.18
C PRO A 163 6.02 2.95 7.73
N ALA A 164 7.12 2.46 7.15
CA ALA A 164 7.47 1.04 6.98
C ALA A 164 6.37 0.17 6.34
N GLU A 165 5.71 0.66 5.27
CA GLU A 165 4.75 -0.13 4.49
C GLU A 165 5.44 -1.32 3.81
N GLU A 166 6.63 -1.12 3.27
CA GLU A 166 7.47 -2.12 2.58
C GLU A 166 8.10 -3.15 3.55
N GLY A 167 7.78 -3.02 4.82
CA GLY A 167 8.26 -3.87 5.90
C GLY A 167 9.30 -3.20 6.79
N PRO A 168 9.20 -3.43 8.10
CA PRO A 168 10.16 -2.90 9.07
C PRO A 168 11.51 -3.62 8.98
N PRO A 169 12.59 -3.01 9.51
CA PRO A 169 13.86 -3.71 9.71
C PRO A 169 13.71 -4.98 10.53
N GLU A 170 14.59 -5.97 10.28
CA GLU A 170 14.56 -7.27 10.97
C GLU A 170 14.58 -7.08 12.50
N GLY A 171 13.60 -7.69 13.18
CA GLY A 171 13.47 -7.61 14.64
C GLY A 171 12.72 -6.38 15.16
N GLU A 172 12.26 -5.49 14.28
CA GLU A 172 11.40 -4.35 14.63
C GLU A 172 9.94 -4.64 14.21
N GLY A 173 8.98 -4.05 14.91
CA GLY A 173 7.62 -3.89 14.42
C GLY A 173 7.52 -2.65 13.53
N GLY A 174 6.39 -2.42 12.87
CA GLY A 174 6.20 -1.22 12.04
C GLY A 174 4.87 -1.22 11.30
N GLY A 175 4.73 -0.29 10.36
CA GLY A 175 3.61 -0.21 9.45
C GLY A 175 2.26 0.06 10.11
N ALA A 176 1.20 -0.25 9.37
CA ALA A 176 -0.19 -0.05 9.78
C ALA A 176 -0.56 -0.86 11.02
N GLU A 177 -0.08 -2.12 11.13
CA GLU A 177 -0.34 -2.99 12.27
C GLU A 177 0.11 -2.35 13.58
N MET A 178 1.33 -1.83 13.62
CA MET A 178 1.87 -1.18 14.82
C MET A 178 1.15 0.14 15.12
N MET A 179 0.81 0.93 14.11
CA MET A 179 0.03 2.16 14.31
C MET A 179 -1.32 1.88 14.96
N LEU A 180 -2.01 0.82 14.53
CA LEU A 180 -3.27 0.36 15.14
C LEU A 180 -3.06 -0.16 16.55
N ALA A 181 -2.02 -0.98 16.79
CA ALA A 181 -1.68 -1.48 18.11
C ALA A 181 -1.37 -0.35 19.11
N GLU A 182 -0.82 0.77 18.63
CA GLU A 182 -0.64 2.00 19.42
C GLU A 182 -1.95 2.81 19.58
N GLY A 183 -3.09 2.32 19.08
CA GLY A 183 -4.45 2.81 19.36
C GLY A 183 -4.82 4.11 18.63
N ILE A 184 -4.33 4.34 17.41
CA ILE A 184 -4.69 5.57 16.67
C ILE A 184 -6.19 5.61 16.33
N PHE A 185 -6.83 4.47 16.04
CA PHE A 185 -8.26 4.42 15.77
C PHE A 185 -9.09 4.57 17.04
N ASP A 186 -8.66 4.00 18.15
CA ASP A 186 -9.33 4.18 19.45
C ASP A 186 -9.37 5.65 19.89
N ARG A 187 -8.29 6.40 19.61
CA ARG A 187 -8.20 7.82 20.02
C ARG A 187 -9.03 8.76 19.17
N TYR A 188 -9.20 8.46 17.88
CA TYR A 188 -9.82 9.39 16.93
C TYR A 188 -11.11 8.88 16.30
N ASN A 189 -11.40 7.58 16.44
CA ASN A 189 -12.60 6.90 16.01
C ASN A 189 -13.03 7.27 14.56
N PRO A 190 -12.17 7.02 13.55
CA PRO A 190 -12.56 7.26 12.18
C PRO A 190 -13.65 6.28 11.74
N GLU A 191 -14.59 6.75 10.91
CA GLU A 191 -15.70 5.95 10.39
C GLU A 191 -15.36 5.26 9.07
N VAL A 192 -14.36 5.81 8.37
CA VAL A 192 -13.92 5.35 7.04
C VAL A 192 -12.47 5.71 6.82
N ILE A 193 -11.79 4.92 5.98
CA ILE A 193 -10.43 5.24 5.54
C ILE A 193 -10.29 5.17 4.03
N PHE A 194 -9.59 6.15 3.45
CA PHE A 194 -9.19 6.18 2.05
C PHE A 194 -7.66 6.16 1.92
N GLY A 195 -7.17 5.34 1.00
CA GLY A 195 -5.77 5.28 0.60
C GLY A 195 -5.62 5.32 -0.92
N LEU A 196 -4.50 5.86 -1.38
CA LEU A 196 -4.15 5.96 -2.80
C LEU A 196 -2.80 5.32 -3.03
N HIS A 197 -2.64 4.60 -4.13
CA HIS A 197 -1.34 4.15 -4.61
C HIS A 197 -1.08 4.58 -6.05
N VAL A 198 0.10 5.12 -6.32
CA VAL A 198 0.54 5.45 -7.69
C VAL A 198 1.09 4.20 -8.38
N THR A 199 0.76 4.02 -9.65
CA THR A 199 1.25 2.86 -10.41
C THR A 199 1.44 3.20 -11.89
N ASN A 200 2.10 2.32 -12.61
CA ASN A 200 2.48 2.47 -14.01
C ASN A 200 1.32 2.24 -15.02
N ILE A 201 0.12 2.73 -14.71
CA ILE A 201 -0.99 2.85 -15.66
C ILE A 201 -1.02 4.26 -16.29
N PRO A 202 -1.84 4.51 -17.34
CA PRO A 202 -1.83 5.79 -18.03
C PRO A 202 -2.01 6.98 -17.09
N ASN A 203 -1.33 8.09 -17.41
CA ASN A 203 -1.29 9.31 -16.64
C ASN A 203 -2.69 9.82 -16.25
N GLY A 204 -2.87 10.11 -14.97
CA GLY A 204 -4.10 10.66 -14.41
C GLY A 204 -5.29 9.70 -14.39
N VAL A 205 -5.12 8.44 -14.80
CA VAL A 205 -6.20 7.43 -14.69
C VAL A 205 -6.41 7.07 -13.23
N LEU A 206 -7.64 7.18 -12.75
CA LEU A 206 -8.07 6.65 -11.47
C LEU A 206 -8.73 5.29 -11.64
N SER A 207 -8.40 4.34 -10.77
CA SER A 207 -8.99 3.00 -10.80
C SER A 207 -9.25 2.47 -9.40
N VAL A 208 -10.31 1.67 -9.25
CA VAL A 208 -10.65 0.99 -7.99
C VAL A 208 -11.20 -0.40 -8.26
N THR A 209 -10.90 -1.35 -7.39
CA THR A 209 -11.48 -2.70 -7.36
C THR A 209 -12.41 -2.80 -6.16
N SER A 210 -13.61 -3.36 -6.33
CA SER A 210 -14.57 -3.60 -5.25
C SER A 210 -14.34 -4.99 -4.65
N GLY A 211 -14.39 -5.12 -3.34
CA GLY A 211 -14.02 -6.35 -2.64
C GLY A 211 -12.52 -6.54 -2.53
N PRO A 212 -11.98 -7.76 -2.65
CA PRO A 212 -10.55 -8.01 -2.63
C PRO A 212 -9.83 -7.21 -3.72
N ALA A 213 -8.97 -6.28 -3.33
CA ALA A 213 -8.20 -5.41 -4.24
C ALA A 213 -6.75 -5.87 -4.38
N MET A 214 -6.12 -6.27 -3.26
CA MET A 214 -4.77 -6.81 -3.25
C MET A 214 -4.71 -8.08 -2.39
N ALA A 215 -3.77 -8.98 -2.73
CA ALA A 215 -3.66 -10.27 -2.07
C ALA A 215 -3.16 -10.14 -0.62
N ALA A 216 -3.60 -11.07 0.22
CA ALA A 216 -2.86 -11.39 1.44
C ALA A 216 -1.47 -11.93 1.09
N ALA A 217 -0.48 -11.58 1.91
CA ALA A 217 0.88 -12.06 1.77
C ALA A 217 1.35 -12.79 3.02
N SER A 218 1.76 -14.05 2.83
CA SER A 218 2.39 -14.86 3.86
C SER A 218 3.70 -15.43 3.35
N ALA A 219 4.71 -15.49 4.20
CA ALA A 219 5.91 -16.29 3.93
C ALA A 219 5.86 -17.60 4.74
N TYR A 220 6.38 -18.66 4.16
CA TYR A 220 6.55 -19.91 4.88
C TYR A 220 8.01 -20.38 4.87
N ARG A 221 8.39 -21.10 5.92
CA ARG A 221 9.68 -21.75 6.04
C ARG A 221 9.49 -23.23 6.41
N ILE A 222 10.10 -24.12 5.65
CA ILE A 222 10.12 -25.54 5.92
C ILE A 222 11.55 -25.95 6.22
N LYS A 223 11.79 -26.47 7.43
CA LYS A 223 13.07 -27.01 7.86
C LYS A 223 13.00 -28.51 7.80
N ILE A 224 13.96 -29.13 7.12
CA ILE A 224 14.04 -30.59 6.90
C ILE A 224 15.31 -31.08 7.58
N LYS A 225 15.18 -31.98 8.53
CA LYS A 225 16.29 -32.61 9.24
C LYS A 225 16.42 -34.09 8.84
N GLY A 226 17.57 -34.42 8.31
CA GLY A 226 17.98 -35.76 7.99
C GLY A 226 19.11 -36.26 8.90
N GLU A 227 19.98 -37.08 8.34
CA GLU A 227 21.18 -37.60 9.00
C GLU A 227 22.36 -37.62 8.02
N GLN A 228 23.42 -36.86 8.36
CA GLN A 228 24.59 -36.66 7.50
C GLN A 228 25.33 -37.99 7.26
N THR A 229 25.75 -38.21 6.02
CA THR A 229 26.56 -39.35 5.66
C THR A 229 27.47 -39.08 4.45
N HIS A 230 28.35 -40.02 4.14
CA HIS A 230 29.19 -39.95 2.94
C HIS A 230 28.33 -40.15 1.68
N GLY A 231 28.48 -39.27 0.68
CA GLY A 231 27.68 -39.33 -0.55
C GLY A 231 27.75 -40.65 -1.34
N SER A 232 28.78 -41.49 -1.11
CA SER A 232 28.88 -42.83 -1.74
C SER A 232 28.16 -43.93 -0.95
N THR A 233 27.69 -43.63 0.28
CA THR A 233 26.98 -44.59 1.16
C THR A 233 25.66 -44.00 1.67
N PRO A 234 24.75 -43.58 0.76
CA PRO A 234 23.53 -42.84 1.15
C PRO A 234 22.61 -43.65 2.08
N TRP A 235 22.66 -45.00 2.01
CA TRP A 235 21.88 -45.89 2.88
C TRP A 235 22.31 -45.86 4.36
N SER A 236 23.42 -45.18 4.70
CA SER A 236 23.93 -45.04 6.06
C SER A 236 23.46 -43.76 6.75
N GLY A 237 22.61 -42.94 6.09
CA GLY A 237 22.06 -41.71 6.59
C GLY A 237 20.61 -41.52 6.16
N ILE A 238 20.11 -40.29 6.33
CA ILE A 238 18.76 -39.85 5.88
C ILE A 238 18.96 -38.59 5.06
N ASP A 239 18.61 -38.63 3.78
CA ASP A 239 18.91 -37.55 2.84
C ASP A 239 17.84 -36.44 2.84
N PRO A 240 18.10 -35.23 3.39
CA PRO A 240 17.16 -34.14 3.38
C PRO A 240 17.06 -33.47 2.00
N ILE A 241 18.03 -33.66 1.08
CA ILE A 241 17.97 -33.10 -0.28
C ILE A 241 16.88 -33.81 -1.09
N MET A 242 16.76 -35.11 -0.97
CA MET A 242 15.69 -35.86 -1.63
C MET A 242 14.32 -35.46 -1.09
N ALA A 243 14.18 -35.35 0.23
CA ALA A 243 12.95 -34.82 0.84
C ALA A 243 12.61 -33.40 0.37
N THR A 244 13.62 -32.53 0.19
CA THR A 244 13.44 -31.18 -0.37
C THR A 244 12.87 -31.23 -1.79
N ALA A 245 13.38 -32.09 -2.66
CA ALA A 245 12.91 -32.27 -4.03
C ALA A 245 11.42 -32.70 -4.07
N GLU A 246 11.09 -33.75 -3.27
CA GLU A 246 9.71 -34.23 -3.15
C GLU A 246 8.75 -33.18 -2.63
N LEU A 247 9.17 -32.37 -1.62
CA LEU A 247 8.37 -31.25 -1.11
C LEU A 247 8.09 -30.21 -2.20
N ILE A 248 9.11 -29.79 -2.97
CA ILE A 248 8.91 -28.77 -4.03
C ILE A 248 7.91 -29.26 -5.07
N GLU A 249 8.02 -30.54 -5.50
CA GLU A 249 7.08 -31.12 -6.46
C GLU A 249 5.67 -31.19 -5.87
N ALA A 250 5.52 -31.64 -4.64
CA ALA A 250 4.22 -31.79 -3.98
C ALA A 250 3.55 -30.44 -3.69
N LEU A 251 4.29 -29.42 -3.23
CA LEU A 251 3.76 -28.08 -2.99
C LEU A 251 3.14 -27.45 -4.25
N ASN A 252 3.74 -27.67 -5.43
CA ASN A 252 3.19 -27.20 -6.70
C ASN A 252 1.85 -27.88 -7.06
N THR A 253 1.53 -29.03 -6.44
CA THR A 253 0.23 -29.70 -6.68
C THR A 253 -0.92 -29.05 -5.93
N ILE A 254 -0.69 -28.27 -4.88
CA ILE A 254 -1.74 -27.63 -4.09
C ILE A 254 -2.60 -26.77 -5.01
N VAL A 255 -2.03 -25.75 -5.65
CA VAL A 255 -2.77 -24.84 -6.54
C VAL A 255 -3.36 -25.58 -7.75
N SER A 256 -2.58 -26.53 -8.32
CA SER A 256 -2.98 -27.18 -9.57
C SER A 256 -3.97 -28.32 -9.40
N ARG A 257 -4.15 -28.91 -8.20
CA ARG A 257 -4.92 -30.13 -7.98
C ARG A 257 -5.88 -30.10 -6.79
N ARG A 258 -5.68 -29.20 -5.82
CA ARG A 258 -6.44 -29.24 -4.56
C ARG A 258 -7.29 -28.00 -4.34
N ILE A 259 -7.00 -26.88 -5.01
CA ILE A 259 -7.70 -25.60 -4.86
C ILE A 259 -8.60 -25.32 -6.05
N ASN A 260 -9.79 -24.75 -5.79
CA ASN A 260 -10.67 -24.22 -6.83
C ASN A 260 -10.23 -22.80 -7.23
N ILE A 261 -9.29 -22.71 -8.17
CA ILE A 261 -8.72 -21.43 -8.65
C ILE A 261 -9.70 -20.53 -9.43
N ILE A 262 -10.90 -21.03 -9.78
CA ILE A 262 -11.90 -20.22 -10.48
C ILE A 262 -12.53 -19.19 -9.55
N ASN A 263 -12.83 -19.61 -8.34
CA ASN A 263 -13.48 -18.75 -7.36
C ASN A 263 -12.44 -17.99 -6.50
N ASN A 264 -11.37 -18.69 -6.11
CA ASN A 264 -10.38 -18.19 -5.18
C ASN A 264 -8.96 -18.44 -5.72
N PRO A 265 -8.43 -17.55 -6.56
CA PRO A 265 -7.07 -17.70 -7.08
C PRO A 265 -6.03 -17.62 -5.97
N ALA A 266 -4.99 -18.43 -6.09
CA ALA A 266 -3.87 -18.45 -5.15
C ALA A 266 -2.53 -18.63 -5.88
N VAL A 267 -1.46 -18.15 -5.25
CA VAL A 267 -0.08 -18.37 -5.68
C VAL A 267 0.71 -18.98 -4.52
N ILE A 268 1.42 -20.06 -4.79
CA ILE A 268 2.41 -20.64 -3.87
C ILE A 268 3.72 -20.75 -4.65
N SER A 269 4.77 -20.09 -4.13
CA SER A 269 6.09 -20.11 -4.78
C SER A 269 7.16 -20.50 -3.80
N VAL A 270 8.11 -21.34 -4.25
CA VAL A 270 9.38 -21.57 -3.57
C VAL A 270 10.39 -20.58 -4.10
N GLY A 271 10.88 -19.68 -3.24
CA GLY A 271 11.82 -18.62 -3.60
C GLY A 271 13.26 -18.89 -3.16
N LEU A 272 13.46 -19.75 -2.16
CA LEU A 272 14.77 -20.05 -1.61
C LEU A 272 14.87 -21.51 -1.19
N VAL A 273 16.00 -22.13 -1.55
CA VAL A 273 16.42 -23.48 -1.09
C VAL A 273 17.85 -23.40 -0.58
N LYS A 274 18.10 -23.94 0.60
CA LYS A 274 19.44 -24.11 1.16
C LYS A 274 19.65 -25.59 1.50
N ALA A 275 20.69 -26.21 0.94
CA ALA A 275 21.03 -27.60 1.21
C ALA A 275 22.49 -27.88 0.87
N GLY A 276 23.20 -28.56 1.77
CA GLY A 276 24.54 -29.06 1.56
C GLY A 276 25.64 -28.02 1.37
N THR A 277 26.89 -28.46 1.48
CA THR A 277 28.08 -27.61 1.32
C THR A 277 29.11 -28.23 0.39
N ARG A 278 29.05 -29.54 0.14
CA ARG A 278 30.03 -30.27 -0.66
C ARG A 278 29.39 -31.45 -1.39
N ASN A 279 29.78 -31.68 -2.61
CA ASN A 279 29.22 -32.68 -3.52
C ASN A 279 29.28 -34.15 -3.06
N ASN A 280 30.16 -34.48 -2.14
CA ASN A 280 30.35 -35.87 -1.64
C ASN A 280 29.87 -36.07 -0.19
N ILE A 281 29.05 -35.12 0.31
CA ILE A 281 28.45 -35.21 1.66
C ILE A 281 26.93 -35.03 1.51
N ILE A 282 26.15 -35.97 2.00
CA ILE A 282 24.73 -35.79 2.28
C ILE A 282 24.65 -34.98 3.55
N PRO A 283 24.00 -33.79 3.52
CA PRO A 283 23.96 -32.87 4.67
C PRO A 283 23.08 -33.41 5.79
N GLU A 284 23.19 -32.79 6.98
CA GLU A 284 22.31 -33.06 8.11
C GLU A 284 20.93 -32.40 7.95
N ASP A 285 20.89 -31.27 7.27
CA ASP A 285 19.64 -30.46 7.12
C ASP A 285 19.53 -29.79 5.75
N SER A 286 18.31 -29.35 5.46
CA SER A 286 17.99 -28.44 4.36
C SER A 286 16.82 -27.52 4.76
N MET A 287 16.60 -26.48 3.98
CA MET A 287 15.55 -25.50 4.22
C MET A 287 14.95 -25.01 2.91
N ILE A 288 13.63 -24.85 2.91
CA ILE A 288 12.86 -24.17 1.87
C ILE A 288 12.23 -22.92 2.48
N MET A 289 12.21 -21.83 1.74
CA MET A 289 11.33 -20.67 2.03
C MET A 289 10.57 -20.27 0.78
N GLY A 290 9.36 -19.80 0.98
CA GLY A 290 8.50 -19.35 -0.10
C GLY A 290 7.46 -18.36 0.34
N THR A 291 6.58 -18.04 -0.60
CA THR A 291 5.50 -17.08 -0.38
C THR A 291 4.16 -17.66 -0.83
N ILE A 292 3.11 -17.23 -0.13
CA ILE A 292 1.71 -17.55 -0.43
C ILE A 292 0.98 -16.24 -0.70
N ARG A 293 0.13 -16.21 -1.74
CA ARG A 293 -0.78 -15.11 -2.03
C ARG A 293 -2.19 -15.66 -2.18
N THR A 294 -3.15 -15.04 -1.49
CA THR A 294 -4.58 -15.42 -1.54
C THR A 294 -5.44 -14.17 -1.44
N PHE A 295 -6.71 -14.29 -1.87
CA PHE A 295 -7.72 -13.23 -1.75
C PHE A 295 -8.84 -13.60 -0.80
N ASP A 296 -8.68 -14.73 -0.10
CA ASP A 296 -9.67 -15.29 0.81
C ASP A 296 -8.96 -15.84 2.07
N PRO A 297 -9.31 -15.38 3.28
CA PRO A 297 -8.70 -15.86 4.51
C PRO A 297 -8.91 -17.35 4.78
N GLU A 298 -10.06 -17.93 4.40
CA GLU A 298 -10.35 -19.36 4.59
C GLU A 298 -9.48 -20.21 3.66
N LEU A 299 -9.31 -19.78 2.39
CA LEU A 299 -8.40 -20.45 1.47
C LEU A 299 -6.96 -20.40 1.96
N ARG A 300 -6.52 -19.31 2.60
CA ARG A 300 -5.17 -19.23 3.20
C ARG A 300 -4.98 -20.33 4.24
N LYS A 301 -5.96 -20.52 5.12
CA LYS A 301 -5.92 -21.55 6.13
C LYS A 301 -5.90 -22.95 5.50
N GLU A 302 -6.72 -23.20 4.50
CA GLU A 302 -6.73 -24.47 3.75
C GLU A 302 -5.34 -24.77 3.15
N ILE A 303 -4.68 -23.74 2.58
CA ILE A 303 -3.31 -23.89 2.04
C ILE A 303 -2.30 -24.25 3.14
N TYR A 304 -2.41 -23.66 4.33
CA TYR A 304 -1.53 -24.01 5.44
C TYR A 304 -1.70 -25.47 5.85
N ASP A 305 -2.94 -25.92 6.02
CA ASP A 305 -3.27 -27.32 6.34
C ASP A 305 -2.72 -28.29 5.27
N GLU A 306 -2.82 -27.92 3.98
CA GLU A 306 -2.30 -28.71 2.86
C GLU A 306 -0.76 -28.78 2.84
N ILE A 307 -0.08 -27.70 3.17
CA ILE A 307 1.40 -27.66 3.28
C ILE A 307 1.86 -28.56 4.43
N GLU A 308 1.20 -28.49 5.57
CA GLU A 308 1.51 -29.35 6.73
C GLU A 308 1.28 -30.84 6.40
N GLN A 309 0.15 -31.17 5.78
CA GLN A 309 -0.15 -32.55 5.37
C GLN A 309 0.89 -33.09 4.38
N ILE A 310 1.32 -32.30 3.40
CA ILE A 310 2.39 -32.69 2.45
C ILE A 310 3.70 -32.92 3.20
N ALA A 311 4.04 -31.98 4.13
CA ALA A 311 5.27 -32.11 4.92
C ALA A 311 5.30 -33.40 5.76
N GLU A 312 4.17 -33.73 6.40
CA GLU A 312 4.03 -35.00 7.14
C GLU A 312 4.17 -36.24 6.23
N GLY A 313 3.54 -36.22 5.06
CA GLY A 313 3.62 -37.32 4.08
C GLY A 313 5.03 -37.54 3.58
N VAL A 314 5.77 -36.49 3.23
CA VAL A 314 7.16 -36.56 2.78
C VAL A 314 8.07 -36.98 3.93
N ALA A 315 7.88 -36.46 5.14
CA ALA A 315 8.66 -36.88 6.31
C ALA A 315 8.55 -38.38 6.56
N LEU A 316 7.33 -38.91 6.48
CA LEU A 316 7.08 -40.34 6.63
C LEU A 316 7.77 -41.19 5.53
N GLY A 317 7.66 -40.74 4.28
CA GLY A 317 8.22 -41.44 3.12
C GLY A 317 9.75 -41.47 3.09
N THR A 318 10.39 -40.38 3.49
CA THR A 318 11.85 -40.18 3.45
C THR A 318 12.57 -40.50 4.76
N GLY A 319 11.83 -40.64 5.87
CA GLY A 319 12.38 -40.84 7.21
C GLY A 319 12.95 -39.55 7.84
N THR A 320 12.77 -38.38 7.20
CA THR A 320 13.22 -37.09 7.70
C THR A 320 12.31 -36.55 8.82
N LYS A 321 12.77 -35.51 9.53
CA LYS A 321 11.91 -34.69 10.41
C LYS A 321 11.70 -33.33 9.77
N ILE A 322 10.44 -33.00 9.53
CA ILE A 322 10.07 -31.75 8.86
C ILE A 322 9.26 -30.87 9.82
N SER A 323 9.56 -29.58 9.86
CA SER A 323 8.79 -28.57 10.56
C SER A 323 8.45 -27.42 9.64
N VAL A 324 7.23 -26.92 9.74
CA VAL A 324 6.71 -25.79 8.97
C VAL A 324 6.50 -24.60 9.89
N GLU A 325 6.90 -23.42 9.44
CA GLU A 325 6.66 -22.14 10.10
C GLU A 325 5.95 -21.25 9.08
N PHE A 326 4.83 -20.62 9.44
CA PHE A 326 4.10 -19.67 8.61
C PHE A 326 4.29 -18.24 9.10
N ASP A 327 3.95 -17.27 8.25
CA ASP A 327 4.00 -15.83 8.51
C ASP A 327 5.40 -15.35 8.98
N VAL A 328 6.43 -15.99 8.41
CA VAL A 328 7.83 -15.66 8.74
C VAL A 328 8.17 -14.27 8.23
N GLY A 329 8.45 -13.34 9.15
CA GLY A 329 8.75 -11.94 8.83
C GLY A 329 7.53 -11.04 8.72
N GLY A 330 6.36 -11.54 9.09
CA GLY A 330 5.10 -10.79 9.09
C GLY A 330 4.07 -11.36 8.11
N PHE A 331 2.87 -10.83 8.22
CA PHE A 331 1.71 -11.19 7.40
C PHE A 331 0.97 -9.92 6.99
N TYR A 332 0.50 -9.84 5.76
CA TYR A 332 -0.43 -8.79 5.32
C TYR A 332 -1.78 -9.42 4.99
N PRO A 333 -2.88 -8.96 5.60
CA PRO A 333 -4.24 -9.38 5.23
C PRO A 333 -4.57 -9.04 3.77
N VAL A 334 -5.72 -9.52 3.31
CA VAL A 334 -6.30 -9.06 2.03
C VAL A 334 -6.63 -7.56 2.15
N THR A 335 -6.12 -6.74 1.23
CA THR A 335 -6.60 -5.36 1.10
C THR A 335 -8.01 -5.41 0.52
N PHE A 336 -8.98 -5.18 1.37
CA PHE A 336 -10.40 -5.31 1.04
C PHE A 336 -11.05 -3.94 0.95
N ASN A 337 -11.59 -3.63 -0.22
CA ASN A 337 -12.38 -2.43 -0.44
C ASN A 337 -13.85 -2.73 -0.18
N GLU A 338 -14.46 -2.02 0.78
CA GLU A 338 -15.87 -2.23 1.13
C GLU A 338 -16.77 -1.94 -0.08
N PRO A 339 -17.56 -2.93 -0.57
CA PRO A 339 -18.30 -2.81 -1.81
C PRO A 339 -19.32 -1.67 -1.85
N GLU A 340 -20.01 -1.42 -0.75
CA GLU A 340 -21.00 -0.33 -0.64
C GLU A 340 -20.31 1.02 -0.66
N LEU A 341 -19.20 1.18 0.07
CA LEU A 341 -18.37 2.37 0.05
C LEU A 341 -17.82 2.65 -1.36
N VAL A 342 -17.25 1.65 -2.03
CA VAL A 342 -16.75 1.78 -3.41
C VAL A 342 -17.85 2.27 -4.34
N ASN A 343 -19.03 1.63 -4.30
CA ASN A 343 -20.14 2.01 -5.19
C ASN A 343 -20.64 3.44 -4.91
N ALA A 344 -20.68 3.87 -3.65
CA ALA A 344 -21.07 5.22 -3.28
C ALA A 344 -20.03 6.28 -3.74
N MET A 345 -18.73 5.93 -3.70
CA MET A 345 -17.63 6.87 -3.95
C MET A 345 -17.10 6.88 -5.40
N ILE A 346 -17.48 5.92 -6.25
CA ILE A 346 -17.14 5.92 -7.69
C ILE A 346 -17.46 7.26 -8.37
N PRO A 347 -18.63 7.89 -8.18
CA PRO A 347 -18.91 9.18 -8.82
C PRO A 347 -17.88 10.27 -8.45
N SER A 348 -17.38 10.27 -7.21
CA SER A 348 -16.35 11.21 -6.75
C SER A 348 -15.02 11.02 -7.50
N LEU A 349 -14.61 9.75 -7.71
CA LEU A 349 -13.41 9.44 -8.49
C LEU A 349 -13.59 9.77 -9.98
N MET A 350 -14.78 9.54 -10.55
CA MET A 350 -15.09 9.91 -11.93
C MET A 350 -15.03 11.43 -12.14
N ASP A 351 -15.53 12.21 -11.19
CA ASP A 351 -15.51 13.67 -11.24
C ASP A 351 -14.08 14.21 -11.03
N ALA A 352 -13.26 13.54 -10.20
CA ALA A 352 -11.88 13.93 -9.96
C ALA A 352 -10.98 13.77 -11.20
N SER A 353 -11.26 12.78 -12.05
CA SER A 353 -10.52 12.53 -13.29
C SER A 353 -11.47 12.24 -14.46
N PRO A 354 -12.11 13.29 -15.04
CA PRO A 354 -13.12 13.12 -16.07
C PRO A 354 -12.62 12.37 -17.30
N GLY A 355 -13.32 11.28 -17.65
CA GLY A 355 -13.00 10.44 -18.81
C GLY A 355 -11.77 9.52 -18.62
N ARG A 356 -11.15 9.51 -17.45
CA ARG A 356 -9.96 8.69 -17.13
C ARG A 356 -10.17 7.82 -15.88
N PHE A 357 -11.39 7.35 -15.66
CA PHE A 357 -11.71 6.43 -14.57
C PHE A 357 -12.12 5.07 -15.13
N TYR A 358 -11.69 3.99 -14.46
CA TYR A 358 -12.27 2.66 -14.69
C TYR A 358 -12.40 1.85 -13.39
N LYS A 359 -13.49 1.10 -13.26
CA LYS A 359 -13.66 0.12 -12.20
C LYS A 359 -12.99 -1.19 -12.63
N SER A 360 -11.93 -1.59 -11.93
CA SER A 360 -11.31 -2.89 -12.16
C SER A 360 -12.14 -4.02 -11.55
N ASN A 361 -12.18 -5.16 -12.24
CA ASN A 361 -12.77 -6.39 -11.71
C ASN A 361 -11.71 -7.44 -11.36
N THR A 362 -10.44 -7.09 -11.52
CA THR A 362 -9.31 -7.99 -11.29
C THR A 362 -8.45 -7.44 -10.17
N PRO A 363 -8.31 -8.18 -9.06
CA PRO A 363 -7.38 -7.80 -8.00
C PRO A 363 -5.93 -8.02 -8.45
N VAL A 364 -4.97 -7.42 -7.74
CA VAL A 364 -3.55 -7.63 -7.97
C VAL A 364 -2.94 -8.55 -6.92
N THR A 365 -1.90 -9.30 -7.30
CA THR A 365 -1.21 -10.25 -6.42
C THR A 365 -0.17 -9.59 -5.50
N GLY A 366 0.05 -8.28 -5.64
CA GLY A 366 0.78 -7.46 -4.67
C GLY A 366 0.06 -7.48 -3.32
N ALA A 367 0.77 -7.14 -2.25
CA ALA A 367 0.22 -6.99 -0.91
C ALA A 367 0.49 -5.56 -0.42
N GLU A 368 -0.32 -5.11 0.53
CA GLU A 368 -0.32 -3.73 1.03
C GLU A 368 -0.83 -3.75 2.48
N ASP A 369 -0.10 -3.11 3.38
CA ASP A 369 -0.44 -3.13 4.80
C ASP A 369 -1.59 -2.17 5.19
N PHE A 370 -2.06 -1.31 4.26
CA PHE A 370 -3.35 -0.64 4.37
C PHE A 370 -4.48 -1.63 4.71
N SER A 371 -4.28 -2.89 4.35
CA SER A 371 -5.17 -3.99 4.67
C SER A 371 -5.49 -4.08 6.16
N TYR A 372 -4.57 -3.79 7.05
CA TYR A 372 -4.83 -3.77 8.49
C TYR A 372 -5.88 -2.71 8.85
N PHE A 373 -5.78 -1.50 8.29
CA PHE A 373 -6.79 -0.46 8.52
C PHE A 373 -8.17 -0.87 7.99
N SER A 374 -8.22 -1.48 6.80
CA SER A 374 -9.48 -1.90 6.17
C SER A 374 -10.09 -3.16 6.80
N GLN A 375 -9.39 -3.85 7.71
CA GLN A 375 -9.99 -4.88 8.57
C GLN A 375 -10.74 -4.28 9.77
N GLU A 376 -10.35 -3.07 10.22
CA GLU A 376 -10.92 -2.42 11.40
C GLU A 376 -12.14 -1.54 11.06
N ILE A 377 -12.11 -0.86 9.92
CA ILE A 377 -13.18 0.05 9.48
C ILE A 377 -13.38 -0.04 7.96
N PRO A 378 -14.53 0.35 7.41
CA PRO A 378 -14.73 0.42 5.96
C PRO A 378 -13.61 1.20 5.28
N GLY A 379 -12.91 0.55 4.34
CA GLY A 379 -11.78 1.13 3.63
C GLY A 379 -11.98 1.13 2.11
N MET A 380 -11.38 2.09 1.43
CA MET A 380 -11.26 2.10 -0.02
C MET A 380 -9.85 2.51 -0.43
N TYR A 381 -9.15 1.59 -1.07
CA TYR A 381 -7.82 1.77 -1.65
C TYR A 381 -7.94 1.85 -3.17
N PHE A 382 -7.41 2.90 -3.78
CA PHE A 382 -7.56 3.15 -5.21
C PHE A 382 -6.22 3.51 -5.86
N TRP A 383 -6.15 3.36 -7.19
CA TRP A 383 -4.94 3.53 -7.97
C TRP A 383 -4.96 4.86 -8.73
N LEU A 384 -3.78 5.50 -8.81
CA LEU A 384 -3.52 6.64 -9.67
C LEU A 384 -2.44 6.29 -10.69
N GLY A 385 -2.75 6.46 -11.96
CA GLY A 385 -1.81 6.29 -13.07
C GLY A 385 -0.82 7.43 -13.17
N VAL A 386 0.47 7.09 -13.21
CA VAL A 386 1.56 8.08 -13.19
C VAL A 386 2.55 7.95 -14.33
N ASN A 387 2.22 7.22 -15.38
CA ASN A 387 3.05 7.15 -16.58
C ASN A 387 3.17 8.50 -17.28
N LYS A 388 4.14 8.63 -18.17
CA LYS A 388 4.27 9.81 -19.02
C LYS A 388 2.99 10.02 -19.83
N PRO A 389 2.54 11.29 -20.00
CA PRO A 389 1.38 11.60 -20.84
C PRO A 389 1.49 11.00 -22.24
N GLY A 390 0.39 10.43 -22.74
CA GLY A 390 0.33 9.81 -24.06
C GLY A 390 0.71 8.34 -24.13
N MET A 391 1.19 7.74 -23.04
CA MET A 391 1.35 6.28 -22.96
C MET A 391 0.01 5.63 -22.63
N GLY A 392 -0.49 4.78 -23.53
CA GLY A 392 -1.74 4.03 -23.39
C GLY A 392 -1.58 2.75 -22.57
N LEU A 393 -2.71 2.10 -22.22
CA LEU A 393 -2.73 0.76 -21.59
C LEU A 393 -2.00 -0.28 -22.44
N ASP A 394 -2.05 -0.15 -23.76
CA ASP A 394 -1.37 -1.06 -24.70
C ASP A 394 0.16 -0.91 -24.69
N SER A 395 0.69 0.20 -24.17
CA SER A 395 2.13 0.39 -23.98
C SER A 395 2.68 -0.33 -22.73
N ALA A 396 1.83 -0.86 -21.88
CA ALA A 396 2.18 -1.74 -20.77
C ALA A 396 2.56 -3.16 -21.27
N ASN A 397 3.44 -3.24 -22.26
CA ASN A 397 4.06 -4.50 -22.66
C ASN A 397 5.01 -4.95 -21.56
N PHE A 398 4.56 -5.88 -20.72
CA PHE A 398 5.31 -6.53 -19.65
C PHE A 398 6.64 -7.19 -20.10
N GLY A 399 7.01 -7.07 -21.36
CA GLY A 399 8.21 -7.67 -21.96
C GLY A 399 9.29 -6.71 -22.45
N GLU A 400 9.00 -5.44 -22.72
CA GLU A 400 9.99 -4.44 -23.18
C GLU A 400 10.31 -3.45 -22.05
N ARG A 401 11.43 -3.69 -21.40
CA ARG A 401 11.84 -3.21 -20.07
C ARG A 401 12.24 -1.73 -19.92
N THR A 402 12.03 -0.85 -20.88
CA THR A 402 12.61 0.49 -20.83
C THR A 402 11.65 1.67 -20.91
N GLU A 403 10.40 1.50 -21.35
CA GLU A 403 9.49 2.63 -21.52
C GLU A 403 8.45 2.79 -20.41
N VAL A 404 8.06 1.68 -19.76
CA VAL A 404 7.09 1.69 -18.64
C VAL A 404 7.60 0.79 -17.51
N ALA A 405 8.38 1.38 -16.61
CA ALA A 405 8.89 0.66 -15.45
C ALA A 405 7.80 0.53 -14.37
N GLY A 406 7.58 -0.68 -13.87
CA GLY A 406 6.68 -0.93 -12.72
C GLY A 406 7.29 -0.46 -11.40
N ASN A 407 6.44 -0.41 -10.37
CA ASN A 407 6.87 -0.19 -8.99
C ASN A 407 8.02 -1.15 -8.63
N HIS A 408 8.91 -0.74 -7.74
CA HIS A 408 10.15 -1.40 -7.31
C HIS A 408 11.26 -1.48 -8.39
N SER A 409 11.02 -0.95 -9.59
CA SER A 409 12.07 -0.83 -10.61
C SER A 409 13.02 0.33 -10.31
N PRO A 410 14.33 0.21 -10.57
CA PRO A 410 15.26 1.36 -10.50
C PRO A 410 14.97 2.46 -11.53
N TYR A 411 14.07 2.21 -12.46
CA TYR A 411 13.60 3.14 -13.48
C TYR A 411 12.16 3.61 -13.25
N PHE A 412 11.53 3.26 -12.12
CA PHE A 412 10.18 3.69 -11.79
C PHE A 412 10.08 5.22 -11.82
N TYR A 413 9.03 5.71 -12.46
CA TYR A 413 8.85 7.13 -12.72
C TYR A 413 7.41 7.56 -12.40
N VAL A 414 7.29 8.67 -11.71
CA VAL A 414 6.01 9.35 -11.48
C VAL A 414 6.01 10.65 -12.27
N ASP A 415 5.04 10.85 -13.14
CA ASP A 415 4.83 12.11 -13.84
C ASP A 415 4.07 13.08 -12.95
N ASP A 416 4.65 14.27 -12.71
CA ASP A 416 4.07 15.27 -11.80
C ASP A 416 2.69 15.77 -12.25
N SER A 417 2.39 15.69 -13.56
CA SER A 417 1.10 16.11 -14.08
C SER A 417 -0.08 15.23 -13.69
N ALA A 418 0.18 14.08 -13.04
CA ALA A 418 -0.87 13.19 -12.53
C ALA A 418 -1.25 13.49 -11.06
N LEU A 419 -0.46 14.31 -10.36
CA LEU A 419 -0.64 14.49 -8.92
C LEU A 419 -1.90 15.29 -8.57
N ASP A 420 -2.39 16.12 -9.49
CA ASP A 420 -3.60 16.90 -9.30
C ASP A 420 -4.86 16.03 -9.21
N GLU A 421 -4.93 14.93 -9.98
CA GLU A 421 -6.02 13.95 -9.85
C GLU A 421 -6.00 13.26 -8.48
N GLY A 422 -4.82 13.00 -7.92
CA GLY A 422 -4.70 12.46 -6.57
C GLY A 422 -5.23 13.42 -5.49
N VAL A 423 -4.88 14.70 -5.60
CA VAL A 423 -5.41 15.75 -4.70
C VAL A 423 -6.92 15.90 -4.87
N ARG A 424 -7.42 15.99 -6.12
CA ARG A 424 -8.85 16.06 -6.42
C ARG A 424 -9.61 14.86 -5.86
N ALA A 425 -9.08 13.65 -6.05
CA ALA A 425 -9.71 12.42 -5.59
C ALA A 425 -9.93 12.46 -4.07
N PHE A 426 -8.90 12.73 -3.28
CA PHE A 426 -9.07 12.80 -1.83
C PHE A 426 -10.02 13.93 -1.39
N VAL A 427 -9.91 15.11 -1.97
CA VAL A 427 -10.80 16.24 -1.62
C VAL A 427 -12.26 15.91 -1.95
N TYR A 428 -12.53 15.28 -3.10
CA TYR A 428 -13.88 14.92 -3.51
C TYR A 428 -14.46 13.77 -2.68
N LEU A 429 -13.62 12.80 -2.28
CA LEU A 429 -14.04 11.75 -1.35
C LEU A 429 -14.43 12.32 0.02
N VAL A 430 -13.64 13.28 0.55
CA VAL A 430 -13.94 13.95 1.82
C VAL A 430 -15.21 14.80 1.73
N ASP A 431 -15.44 15.48 0.60
CA ASP A 431 -16.63 16.32 0.38
C ASP A 431 -17.91 15.48 0.25
N ASP A 432 -17.84 14.37 -0.46
CA ASP A 432 -19.00 13.55 -0.81
C ASP A 432 -19.39 12.50 0.25
N TYR A 433 -18.42 11.94 0.97
CA TYR A 433 -18.67 10.84 1.92
C TYR A 433 -19.79 11.19 2.94
N PRO A 434 -19.81 12.38 3.57
CA PRO A 434 -20.87 12.75 4.51
C PRO A 434 -22.28 12.79 3.92
N ASN A 435 -22.40 12.81 2.60
CA ASN A 435 -23.69 12.97 1.92
C ASN A 435 -24.17 11.68 1.22
N LYS A 436 -23.25 10.78 0.89
CA LYS A 436 -23.54 9.65 -0.02
C LYS A 436 -23.51 8.29 0.65
N TYR A 437 -22.81 8.16 1.78
CA TYR A 437 -22.60 6.85 2.42
C TYR A 437 -23.30 6.72 3.78
N GLN A 438 -23.73 7.83 4.40
CA GLN A 438 -24.43 7.84 5.69
C GLN A 438 -25.88 7.41 5.58
#